data_fd984e2477c6de36ad7e12feaacb9308
#
_entry.id   fd984e2477c6de36ad7e12feaacb9308
#
_cell.length_a   1.000
_cell.length_b   1.000
_cell.length_c   1.000
_cell.angle_alpha   90.00
_cell.angle_beta   90.00
_cell.angle_gamma   90.00
#
_symmetry.space_group_name_H-M   'P 1'
#
loop_
_entity.id
_entity.type
_entity.pdbx_description
1 polymer ?
#
loop_
_entity_poly.entity_id
_entity_poly.type
_entity_poly.pdbx_seq_one_letter_code
_entity_poly.pdbx_strand_id
1 'polypeptide(L)'
;MATQKFTGVIPPVVVPDTEDHQLDVASFERSINRMIDAGVDGLFFLGSSGEVVFSTDERRRQIIAEAVRIVDHRVPVLVGIIDTETERMIEHGKVAQELGADALVATCPFYALQGMTEVEEHFRILHEELDLPIFAYDIPVCVHTKLPWKLLAKLGAEGVLAGVKDSSGDDISFRYLIQENEKNGHPMSILTGHEVVVDGAYLGGADGSVPGLANVEPEGYVRQWKAAQAGDWATVKAEQDRLNEISHIWDVTSGVQGYAGGVGAFKTAMNLMGIFDSPTMPRPVKAMAGENVEAIRKVLQDNGLL
;
A
#
# COMPACT_ATOMS: atom_id res chain seq x y z
N MET A 1 17.34 4.44 -20.48
CA MET A 1 16.83 3.07 -20.27
C MET A 1 15.33 3.21 -20.10
N ALA A 2 14.50 2.30 -20.63
CA ALA A 2 13.07 2.36 -20.34
C ALA A 2 12.89 2.16 -18.82
N THR A 3 12.21 3.07 -18.14
CA THR A 3 11.89 2.95 -16.72
C THR A 3 11.04 1.69 -16.54
N GLN A 4 11.42 0.81 -15.60
CA GLN A 4 10.60 -0.35 -15.23
C GLN A 4 9.25 0.18 -14.76
N LYS A 5 8.16 -0.25 -15.38
CA LYS A 5 6.81 0.12 -14.95
C LYS A 5 6.30 -0.90 -13.93
N PHE A 6 5.71 -0.37 -12.86
CA PHE A 6 5.02 -1.14 -11.83
C PHE A 6 3.52 -0.96 -12.05
N THR A 7 2.84 -2.01 -12.49
CA THR A 7 1.42 -1.96 -12.88
C THR A 7 0.66 -3.09 -12.20
N GLY A 8 -0.68 -3.00 -12.21
CA GLY A 8 -1.53 -4.05 -11.69
C GLY A 8 -1.85 -3.93 -10.21
N VAL A 9 -2.00 -5.04 -9.53
CA VAL A 9 -2.40 -5.11 -8.12
C VAL A 9 -1.16 -5.27 -7.24
N ILE A 10 -0.87 -4.27 -6.40
CA ILE A 10 0.32 -4.23 -5.53
C ILE A 10 -0.13 -4.02 -4.06
N PRO A 11 -0.59 -5.05 -3.35
CA PRO A 11 -1.10 -4.91 -1.98
C PRO A 11 -0.06 -4.32 -1.01
N PRO A 12 -0.49 -3.39 -0.11
CA PRO A 12 0.34 -2.95 1.00
C PRO A 12 0.27 -3.99 2.11
N VAL A 13 1.30 -4.80 2.25
CA VAL A 13 1.32 -5.99 3.10
C VAL A 13 1.18 -5.64 4.58
N VAL A 14 0.19 -6.22 5.25
CA VAL A 14 0.01 -6.15 6.70
C VAL A 14 1.05 -7.04 7.38
N VAL A 15 1.72 -6.52 8.39
CA VAL A 15 2.79 -7.24 9.12
C VAL A 15 2.21 -7.96 10.33
N PRO A 16 2.31 -9.30 10.42
CA PRO A 16 1.85 -10.05 11.58
C PRO A 16 2.82 -9.95 12.76
N ASP A 17 2.25 -9.90 13.96
CA ASP A 17 2.98 -9.97 15.22
C ASP A 17 2.57 -11.18 16.02
N THR A 18 3.55 -11.79 16.70
CA THR A 18 3.29 -12.72 17.80
C THR A 18 2.69 -11.97 19.00
N GLU A 19 2.17 -12.70 19.99
CA GLU A 19 1.66 -12.09 21.24
C GLU A 19 2.76 -11.31 21.99
N ASP A 20 4.04 -11.67 21.79
CA ASP A 20 5.21 -10.97 22.35
C ASP A 20 5.67 -9.77 21.50
N HIS A 21 4.89 -9.36 20.51
CA HIS A 21 5.19 -8.27 19.57
C HIS A 21 6.47 -8.47 18.74
N GLN A 22 6.82 -9.73 18.46
CA GLN A 22 7.86 -10.07 17.49
C GLN A 22 7.25 -10.30 16.10
N LEU A 23 8.03 -10.21 15.05
CA LEU A 23 7.58 -10.56 13.70
C LEU A 23 7.20 -12.06 13.68
N ASP A 24 5.96 -12.35 13.36
CA ASP A 24 5.52 -13.74 13.10
C ASP A 24 5.87 -14.13 11.66
N VAL A 25 7.07 -14.67 11.50
CA VAL A 25 7.60 -15.04 10.18
C VAL A 25 6.73 -16.08 9.48
N ALA A 26 6.12 -17.02 10.23
CA ALA A 26 5.29 -18.08 9.64
C ALA A 26 3.98 -17.51 9.06
N SER A 27 3.29 -16.65 9.81
CA SER A 27 2.11 -15.95 9.32
C SER A 27 2.45 -15.00 8.16
N PHE A 28 3.61 -14.34 8.21
CA PHE A 28 4.08 -13.44 7.17
C PHE A 28 4.31 -14.20 5.85
N GLU A 29 4.96 -15.37 5.92
CA GLU A 29 5.19 -16.24 4.77
C GLU A 29 3.87 -16.76 4.17
N ARG A 30 2.91 -17.20 5.00
CA ARG A 30 1.58 -17.61 4.53
C ARG A 30 0.87 -16.49 3.78
N SER A 31 0.88 -15.29 4.34
CA SER A 31 0.22 -14.12 3.73
C SER A 31 0.85 -13.72 2.40
N ILE A 32 2.18 -13.63 2.35
CA ILE A 32 2.91 -13.28 1.12
C ILE A 32 2.65 -14.33 0.03
N ASN A 33 2.80 -15.61 0.34
CA ASN A 33 2.58 -16.68 -0.62
C ASN A 33 1.13 -16.69 -1.14
N ARG A 34 0.13 -16.51 -0.26
CA ARG A 34 -1.28 -16.42 -0.66
C ARG A 34 -1.52 -15.28 -1.66
N MET A 35 -0.95 -14.10 -1.44
CA MET A 35 -1.11 -12.97 -2.37
C MET A 35 -0.42 -13.26 -3.72
N ILE A 36 0.79 -13.83 -3.71
CA ILE A 36 1.50 -14.20 -4.93
C ILE A 36 0.74 -15.28 -5.71
N ASP A 37 0.22 -16.31 -5.02
CA ASP A 37 -0.56 -17.39 -5.62
C ASP A 37 -1.89 -16.89 -6.22
N ALA A 38 -2.49 -15.84 -5.64
CA ALA A 38 -3.64 -15.14 -6.21
C ALA A 38 -3.30 -14.39 -7.51
N GLY A 39 -2.03 -14.11 -7.77
CA GLY A 39 -1.54 -13.49 -8.98
C GLY A 39 -1.41 -11.97 -8.90
N VAL A 40 -1.05 -11.42 -7.73
CA VAL A 40 -0.72 -9.99 -7.60
C VAL A 40 0.55 -9.65 -8.38
N ASP A 41 0.66 -8.40 -8.83
CA ASP A 41 1.72 -7.93 -9.71
C ASP A 41 2.93 -7.35 -8.96
N GLY A 42 2.85 -7.22 -7.65
CA GLY A 42 3.91 -6.76 -6.76
C GLY A 42 3.44 -6.74 -5.31
N LEU A 43 4.34 -6.43 -4.37
CA LEU A 43 4.03 -6.31 -2.95
C LEU A 43 4.69 -5.06 -2.37
N PHE A 44 3.93 -4.30 -1.58
CA PHE A 44 4.41 -3.08 -0.95
C PHE A 44 4.54 -3.28 0.57
N PHE A 45 5.76 -3.32 1.07
CA PHE A 45 6.10 -3.49 2.50
C PHE A 45 6.38 -2.15 3.17
N LEU A 46 6.19 -2.09 4.48
CA LEU A 46 6.45 -0.90 5.30
C LEU A 46 5.70 0.36 4.80
N GLY A 47 4.48 0.17 4.26
CA GLY A 47 3.50 1.25 4.10
C GLY A 47 2.74 1.51 5.39
N SER A 48 1.66 2.32 5.33
CA SER A 48 0.78 2.56 6.48
C SER A 48 0.16 1.26 7.00
N SER A 49 -0.36 0.38 6.11
CA SER A 49 -0.86 -0.95 6.49
C SER A 49 0.24 -1.87 7.03
N GLY A 50 1.49 -1.67 6.60
CA GLY A 50 2.68 -2.38 7.07
C GLY A 50 3.27 -1.83 8.36
N GLU A 51 2.55 -0.95 9.07
CA GLU A 51 2.88 -0.47 10.42
C GLU A 51 4.26 0.20 10.52
N VAL A 52 4.70 0.86 9.43
CA VAL A 52 6.05 1.44 9.32
C VAL A 52 6.40 2.38 10.48
N VAL A 53 5.45 3.24 10.91
CA VAL A 53 5.68 4.23 11.97
C VAL A 53 5.78 3.64 13.39
N PHE A 54 5.36 2.39 13.57
CA PHE A 54 5.49 1.64 14.82
C PHE A 54 6.76 0.77 14.86
N SER A 55 7.50 0.68 13.76
CA SER A 55 8.68 -0.16 13.63
C SER A 55 9.95 0.62 13.93
N THR A 56 10.80 0.07 14.80
CA THR A 56 12.18 0.54 14.98
C THR A 56 13.01 0.27 13.72
N ASP A 57 14.15 0.92 13.57
CA ASP A 57 15.03 0.73 12.41
C ASP A 57 15.47 -0.74 12.27
N GLU A 58 15.78 -1.41 13.39
CA GLU A 58 16.10 -2.84 13.40
C GLU A 58 14.92 -3.70 12.92
N ARG A 59 13.70 -3.39 13.38
CA ARG A 59 12.51 -4.11 12.95
C ARG A 59 12.19 -3.88 11.48
N ARG A 60 12.34 -2.65 10.96
CA ARG A 60 12.22 -2.37 9.51
C ARG A 60 13.18 -3.24 8.72
N ARG A 61 14.46 -3.30 9.14
CA ARG A 61 15.49 -4.14 8.49
C ARG A 61 15.09 -5.63 8.49
N GLN A 62 14.58 -6.15 9.62
CA GLN A 62 14.09 -7.51 9.71
C GLN A 62 12.93 -7.79 8.75
N ILE A 63 11.92 -6.90 8.72
CA ILE A 63 10.75 -7.03 7.83
C ILE A 63 11.19 -7.05 6.37
N ILE A 64 12.08 -6.15 5.95
CA ILE A 64 12.58 -6.10 4.56
C ILE A 64 13.34 -7.39 4.21
N ALA A 65 14.25 -7.84 5.08
CA ALA A 65 15.04 -9.04 4.85
C ALA A 65 14.16 -10.29 4.68
N GLU A 66 13.17 -10.47 5.57
CA GLU A 66 12.23 -11.59 5.47
C GLU A 66 11.30 -11.46 4.26
N ALA A 67 10.83 -10.26 3.95
CA ALA A 67 9.99 -10.02 2.77
C ALA A 67 10.72 -10.41 1.48
N VAL A 68 11.95 -9.91 1.28
CA VAL A 68 12.76 -10.23 0.09
C VAL A 68 13.07 -11.72 0.01
N ARG A 69 13.45 -12.35 1.13
CA ARG A 69 13.68 -13.79 1.21
C ARG A 69 12.45 -14.61 0.80
N ILE A 70 11.28 -14.25 1.34
CA ILE A 70 10.03 -15.00 1.08
C ILE A 70 9.54 -14.77 -0.34
N VAL A 71 9.58 -13.51 -0.82
CA VAL A 71 9.15 -13.18 -2.20
C VAL A 71 10.02 -13.88 -3.24
N ASP A 72 11.31 -14.03 -2.98
CA ASP A 72 12.26 -14.77 -3.83
C ASP A 72 12.14 -14.39 -5.32
N HIS A 73 12.16 -13.09 -5.60
CA HIS A 73 12.06 -12.51 -6.96
C HIS A 73 10.82 -12.92 -7.80
N ARG A 74 9.79 -13.51 -7.18
CA ARG A 74 8.56 -13.91 -7.89
C ARG A 74 7.72 -12.72 -8.36
N VAL A 75 7.75 -11.64 -7.61
CA VAL A 75 7.11 -10.35 -7.93
C VAL A 75 7.99 -9.21 -7.41
N PRO A 76 7.84 -7.97 -7.93
CA PRO A 76 8.56 -6.81 -7.39
C PRO A 76 8.25 -6.53 -5.92
N VAL A 77 9.29 -6.12 -5.18
CA VAL A 77 9.24 -5.71 -3.77
C VAL A 77 9.40 -4.19 -3.68
N LEU A 78 8.31 -3.49 -3.35
CA LEU A 78 8.36 -2.06 -3.06
C LEU A 78 8.50 -1.88 -1.54
N VAL A 79 9.33 -0.93 -1.10
CA VAL A 79 9.60 -0.70 0.33
C VAL A 79 9.32 0.74 0.71
N GLY A 80 8.51 0.94 1.75
CA GLY A 80 8.26 2.25 2.35
C GLY A 80 9.46 2.74 3.16
N ILE A 81 9.99 3.89 2.75
CA ILE A 81 11.06 4.59 3.46
C ILE A 81 10.53 5.76 4.30
N ILE A 82 9.30 5.64 4.74
CA ILE A 82 8.48 6.68 5.38
C ILE A 82 9.05 7.06 6.75
N ASP A 83 9.39 8.33 6.90
CA ASP A 83 9.85 8.90 8.18
C ASP A 83 9.56 10.42 8.23
N THR A 84 9.96 11.07 9.31
CA THR A 84 9.64 12.48 9.60
C THR A 84 10.48 13.48 8.82
N GLU A 85 11.60 13.04 8.23
CA GLU A 85 12.52 13.94 7.51
C GLU A 85 13.39 13.21 6.47
N THR A 86 14.09 13.99 5.63
CA THR A 86 14.76 13.52 4.43
C THR A 86 15.94 12.57 4.71
N GLU A 87 16.83 12.92 5.65
CA GLU A 87 18.05 12.14 5.93
C GLU A 87 17.71 10.74 6.45
N ARG A 88 16.70 10.63 7.34
CA ARG A 88 16.22 9.33 7.82
C ARG A 88 15.64 8.49 6.69
N MET A 89 14.91 9.12 5.75
CA MET A 89 14.39 8.40 4.58
C MET A 89 15.50 7.91 3.66
N ILE A 90 16.61 8.66 3.52
CA ILE A 90 17.81 8.23 2.80
C ILE A 90 18.46 7.01 3.47
N GLU A 91 18.60 7.04 4.81
CA GLU A 91 19.14 5.90 5.57
C GLU A 91 18.30 4.64 5.35
N HIS A 92 16.96 4.76 5.46
CA HIS A 92 16.06 3.65 5.19
C HIS A 92 16.11 3.17 3.74
N GLY A 93 16.26 4.09 2.79
CA GLY A 93 16.43 3.78 1.37
C GLY A 93 17.69 2.98 1.09
N LYS A 94 18.81 3.38 1.65
CA LYS A 94 20.09 2.66 1.53
C LYS A 94 19.99 1.23 2.10
N VAL A 95 19.30 1.07 3.24
CA VAL A 95 19.05 -0.26 3.82
C VAL A 95 18.14 -1.10 2.91
N ALA A 96 17.07 -0.51 2.34
CA ALA A 96 16.20 -1.23 1.44
C ALA A 96 16.92 -1.69 0.16
N GLN A 97 17.78 -0.83 -0.42
CA GLN A 97 18.62 -1.18 -1.57
C GLN A 97 19.59 -2.33 -1.24
N GLU A 98 20.29 -2.24 -0.10
CA GLU A 98 21.20 -3.29 0.37
C GLU A 98 20.53 -4.66 0.50
N LEU A 99 19.27 -4.66 0.94
CA LEU A 99 18.49 -5.88 1.18
C LEU A 99 17.75 -6.40 -0.06
N GLY A 100 17.77 -5.68 -1.18
CA GLY A 100 17.27 -6.17 -2.46
C GLY A 100 15.83 -5.75 -2.78
N ALA A 101 15.39 -4.58 -2.33
CA ALA A 101 14.14 -3.96 -2.80
C ALA A 101 14.24 -3.59 -4.29
N ASP A 102 13.10 -3.55 -4.99
CA ASP A 102 13.03 -3.15 -6.41
C ASP A 102 12.61 -1.69 -6.60
N ALA A 103 11.91 -1.10 -5.62
CA ALA A 103 11.52 0.31 -5.61
C ALA A 103 11.31 0.83 -4.19
N LEU A 104 11.33 2.15 -4.05
CA LEU A 104 11.14 2.86 -2.80
C LEU A 104 9.85 3.69 -2.83
N VAL A 105 9.16 3.76 -1.70
CA VAL A 105 7.93 4.55 -1.56
C VAL A 105 8.13 5.57 -0.44
N ALA A 106 8.13 6.86 -0.80
CA ALA A 106 8.37 7.97 0.11
C ALA A 106 7.12 8.87 0.22
N THR A 107 6.79 9.30 1.43
CA THR A 107 5.86 10.41 1.65
C THR A 107 6.63 11.73 1.66
N CYS A 108 5.93 12.89 1.65
CA CYS A 108 6.60 14.11 2.11
C CYS A 108 6.94 13.99 3.61
N PRO A 109 7.96 14.73 4.09
CA PRO A 109 8.26 14.81 5.52
C PRO A 109 7.03 15.27 6.31
N PHE A 110 6.85 14.71 7.51
CA PHE A 110 5.71 15.01 8.38
C PHE A 110 6.18 15.33 9.79
N TYR A 111 5.29 15.80 10.65
CA TYR A 111 5.50 16.40 11.95
C TYR A 111 5.97 17.86 11.85
N ALA A 112 7.16 18.15 11.31
CA ALA A 112 7.56 19.50 10.91
C ALA A 112 7.10 19.76 9.48
N LEU A 113 5.89 20.31 9.31
CA LEU A 113 5.30 20.53 7.99
C LEU A 113 6.11 21.56 7.20
N GLN A 114 6.34 21.26 5.93
CA GLN A 114 7.17 22.04 5.02
C GLN A 114 6.33 22.68 3.91
N GLY A 115 6.88 23.72 3.26
CA GLY A 115 6.30 24.30 2.06
C GLY A 115 6.56 23.43 0.83
N MET A 116 5.85 23.72 -0.26
CA MET A 116 5.97 22.91 -1.49
C MET A 116 7.34 23.00 -2.16
N THR A 117 8.10 24.08 -1.93
CA THR A 117 9.48 24.19 -2.42
C THR A 117 10.40 23.16 -1.74
N GLU A 118 10.27 23.01 -0.42
CA GLU A 118 11.04 22.05 0.36
C GLU A 118 10.58 20.61 0.08
N VAL A 119 9.27 20.40 -0.16
CA VAL A 119 8.74 19.10 -0.56
C VAL A 119 9.25 18.69 -1.95
N GLU A 120 9.33 19.62 -2.90
CA GLU A 120 9.96 19.35 -4.21
C GLU A 120 11.43 18.96 -4.03
N GLU A 121 12.17 19.75 -3.26
CA GLU A 121 13.59 19.52 -3.00
C GLU A 121 13.83 18.17 -2.29
N HIS A 122 12.96 17.81 -1.34
CA HIS A 122 13.00 16.50 -0.68
C HIS A 122 13.00 15.33 -1.69
N PHE A 123 12.08 15.31 -2.65
CA PHE A 123 12.05 14.23 -3.65
C PHE A 123 13.27 14.26 -4.59
N ARG A 124 13.82 15.45 -4.89
CA ARG A 124 15.06 15.57 -5.67
C ARG A 124 16.27 15.01 -4.94
N ILE A 125 16.42 15.34 -3.66
CA ILE A 125 17.48 14.80 -2.81
C ILE A 125 17.37 13.28 -2.71
N LEU A 126 16.16 12.73 -2.48
CA LEU A 126 15.97 11.28 -2.47
C LEU A 126 16.39 10.63 -3.78
N HIS A 127 16.05 11.25 -4.92
CA HIS A 127 16.43 10.75 -6.24
C HIS A 127 17.94 10.83 -6.51
N GLU A 128 18.64 11.85 -5.98
CA GLU A 128 20.10 12.02 -6.12
C GLU A 128 20.88 11.05 -5.24
N GLU A 129 20.35 10.71 -4.05
CA GLU A 129 21.04 9.91 -3.03
C GLU A 129 20.74 8.41 -3.11
N LEU A 130 19.70 8.00 -3.86
CA LEU A 130 19.20 6.62 -3.91
C LEU A 130 19.13 6.13 -5.36
N ASP A 131 19.57 4.88 -5.60
CA ASP A 131 19.67 4.31 -6.94
C ASP A 131 18.35 3.65 -7.43
N LEU A 132 17.42 3.34 -6.53
CA LEU A 132 16.18 2.67 -6.88
C LEU A 132 15.07 3.65 -7.33
N PRO A 133 14.13 3.19 -8.17
CA PRO A 133 12.95 3.98 -8.54
C PRO A 133 12.18 4.46 -7.32
N ILE A 134 11.77 5.74 -7.30
CA ILE A 134 11.05 6.36 -6.19
C ILE A 134 9.59 6.60 -6.56
N PHE A 135 8.67 6.15 -5.70
CA PHE A 135 7.26 6.46 -5.73
C PHE A 135 6.95 7.53 -4.69
N ALA A 136 6.28 8.60 -5.09
CA ALA A 136 5.66 9.52 -4.15
C ALA A 136 4.37 8.90 -3.59
N TYR A 137 4.21 8.93 -2.28
CA TYR A 137 3.00 8.47 -1.61
C TYR A 137 2.19 9.65 -1.07
N ASP A 138 1.09 9.96 -1.74
CA ASP A 138 0.17 11.03 -1.35
C ASP A 138 -0.87 10.48 -0.37
N ILE A 139 -0.69 10.76 0.91
CA ILE A 139 -1.55 10.30 2.01
C ILE A 139 -1.74 11.40 3.07
N PRO A 140 -2.48 12.45 2.76
CA PRO A 140 -2.62 13.63 3.65
C PRO A 140 -3.25 13.30 5.00
N VAL A 141 -4.04 12.25 5.12
CA VAL A 141 -4.59 11.81 6.42
C VAL A 141 -3.50 11.41 7.42
N CYS A 142 -2.33 10.96 6.95
CA CYS A 142 -1.20 10.58 7.79
C CYS A 142 -0.13 11.67 7.92
N VAL A 143 0.15 12.38 6.81
CA VAL A 143 1.28 13.32 6.73
C VAL A 143 0.83 14.79 6.72
N HIS A 144 -0.47 15.07 6.76
CA HIS A 144 -1.09 16.40 6.83
C HIS A 144 -0.71 17.35 5.66
N THR A 145 -0.18 16.80 4.58
CA THR A 145 0.23 17.54 3.39
C THR A 145 -0.29 16.81 2.16
N LYS A 146 -1.10 17.50 1.33
CA LYS A 146 -1.53 17.01 0.02
C LYS A 146 -0.48 17.36 -1.03
N LEU A 147 -0.04 16.38 -1.79
CA LEU A 147 0.87 16.59 -2.90
C LEU A 147 0.10 17.15 -4.12
N PRO A 148 0.43 18.36 -4.63
CA PRO A 148 -0.25 18.89 -5.80
C PRO A 148 0.05 18.07 -7.05
N TRP A 149 -0.98 17.71 -7.81
CA TRP A 149 -0.82 16.91 -9.03
C TRP A 149 0.16 17.53 -10.04
N LYS A 150 0.23 18.88 -10.11
CA LYS A 150 1.18 19.61 -10.98
C LYS A 150 2.64 19.37 -10.58
N LEU A 151 2.91 19.31 -9.28
CA LEU A 151 4.25 19.00 -8.76
C LEU A 151 4.61 17.56 -9.11
N LEU A 152 3.71 16.61 -8.85
CA LEU A 152 3.94 15.20 -9.17
C LEU A 152 4.18 14.98 -10.67
N ALA A 153 3.36 15.59 -11.53
CA ALA A 153 3.53 15.50 -12.98
C ALA A 153 4.86 16.11 -13.47
N LYS A 154 5.28 17.23 -12.88
CA LYS A 154 6.59 17.85 -13.15
C LYS A 154 7.72 16.92 -12.81
N LEU A 155 7.75 16.40 -11.58
CA LEU A 155 8.81 15.51 -11.10
C LEU A 155 8.87 14.18 -11.90
N GLY A 156 7.71 13.67 -12.33
CA GLY A 156 7.65 12.51 -13.22
C GLY A 156 8.21 12.80 -14.61
N ALA A 157 7.85 13.94 -15.23
CA ALA A 157 8.37 14.35 -16.54
C ALA A 157 9.88 14.59 -16.54
N GLU A 158 10.44 15.00 -15.40
CA GLU A 158 11.88 15.19 -15.18
C GLU A 158 12.61 13.88 -14.81
N GLY A 159 11.89 12.78 -14.61
CA GLY A 159 12.46 11.46 -14.24
C GLY A 159 12.86 11.32 -12.77
N VAL A 160 12.48 12.27 -11.91
CA VAL A 160 12.73 12.23 -10.46
C VAL A 160 11.84 11.18 -9.79
N LEU A 161 10.58 11.06 -10.23
CA LEU A 161 9.63 10.06 -9.73
C LEU A 161 9.36 9.00 -10.81
N ALA A 162 9.39 7.74 -10.40
CA ALA A 162 8.99 6.59 -11.20
C ALA A 162 7.48 6.29 -11.10
N GLY A 163 6.83 6.79 -10.08
CA GLY A 163 5.40 6.61 -9.89
C GLY A 163 4.81 7.38 -8.72
N VAL A 164 3.50 7.25 -8.59
CA VAL A 164 2.70 7.81 -7.51
C VAL A 164 1.74 6.75 -6.98
N LYS A 165 1.68 6.60 -5.66
CA LYS A 165 0.56 5.98 -4.97
C LYS A 165 -0.31 7.08 -4.36
N ASP A 166 -1.57 7.19 -4.79
CA ASP A 166 -2.51 8.18 -4.28
C ASP A 166 -3.57 7.55 -3.37
N SER A 167 -3.54 7.91 -2.10
CA SER A 167 -4.55 7.59 -1.07
C SER A 167 -5.16 8.87 -0.49
N SER A 168 -5.20 9.94 -1.26
CA SER A 168 -5.65 11.25 -0.79
C SER A 168 -7.18 11.38 -0.73
N GLY A 169 -7.91 10.59 -1.53
CA GLY A 169 -9.34 10.75 -1.73
C GLY A 169 -9.72 11.93 -2.63
N ASP A 170 -8.74 12.56 -3.30
CA ASP A 170 -8.98 13.63 -4.27
C ASP A 170 -8.97 13.07 -5.69
N ASP A 171 -10.09 12.46 -6.09
CA ASP A 171 -10.26 11.84 -7.42
C ASP A 171 -10.12 12.86 -8.56
N ILE A 172 -10.36 14.14 -8.31
CA ILE A 172 -10.18 15.21 -9.30
C ILE A 172 -8.69 15.40 -9.60
N SER A 173 -7.88 15.61 -8.57
CA SER A 173 -6.42 15.74 -8.73
C SER A 173 -5.80 14.47 -9.30
N PHE A 174 -6.27 13.28 -8.87
CA PHE A 174 -5.84 12.00 -9.40
C PHE A 174 -6.11 11.89 -10.92
N ARG A 175 -7.31 12.28 -11.36
CA ARG A 175 -7.66 12.29 -12.79
C ARG A 175 -6.79 13.25 -13.59
N TYR A 176 -6.52 14.44 -13.06
CA TYR A 176 -5.64 15.41 -13.74
C TYR A 176 -4.19 14.90 -13.81
N LEU A 177 -3.71 14.21 -12.77
CA LEU A 177 -2.38 13.60 -12.78
C LEU A 177 -2.25 12.55 -13.89
N ILE A 178 -3.22 11.64 -14.01
CA ILE A 178 -3.25 10.64 -15.09
C ILE A 178 -3.20 11.31 -16.46
N GLN A 179 -4.07 12.30 -16.69
CA GLN A 179 -4.13 13.01 -17.98
C GLN A 179 -2.82 13.73 -18.33
N GLU A 180 -2.15 14.32 -17.33
CA GLU A 180 -0.90 15.01 -17.57
C GLU A 180 0.27 14.04 -17.77
N ASN A 181 0.26 12.92 -17.04
CA ASN A 181 1.20 11.82 -17.24
C ASN A 181 1.14 11.28 -18.69
N GLU A 182 -0.08 11.07 -19.21
CA GLU A 182 -0.29 10.64 -20.60
C GLU A 182 0.27 11.66 -21.62
N LYS A 183 -0.01 12.97 -21.44
CA LYS A 183 0.51 14.03 -22.31
C LYS A 183 2.03 14.09 -22.32
N ASN A 184 2.68 13.75 -21.19
CA ASN A 184 4.13 13.73 -21.05
C ASN A 184 4.76 12.40 -21.54
N GLY A 185 4.00 11.53 -22.21
CA GLY A 185 4.49 10.26 -22.72
C GLY A 185 4.51 9.13 -21.68
N HIS A 186 3.70 9.25 -20.63
CA HIS A 186 3.50 8.25 -19.58
C HIS A 186 4.79 7.86 -18.84
N PRO A 187 5.52 8.83 -18.26
CA PRO A 187 6.81 8.55 -17.60
C PRO A 187 6.66 7.81 -16.27
N MET A 188 5.51 7.92 -15.58
CA MET A 188 5.27 7.34 -14.26
C MET A 188 4.23 6.23 -14.28
N SER A 189 4.26 5.34 -13.27
CA SER A 189 3.14 4.49 -12.90
C SER A 189 2.24 5.21 -11.90
N ILE A 190 0.95 5.37 -12.23
CA ILE A 190 -0.04 6.03 -11.36
C ILE A 190 -0.95 4.99 -10.73
N LEU A 191 -0.82 4.78 -9.42
CA LEU A 191 -1.50 3.73 -8.66
C LEU A 191 -2.50 4.34 -7.68
N THR A 192 -3.74 3.83 -7.67
CA THR A 192 -4.73 4.23 -6.66
C THR A 192 -4.55 3.44 -5.37
N GLY A 193 -4.63 4.13 -4.23
CA GLY A 193 -4.78 3.52 -2.90
C GLY A 193 -6.21 3.59 -2.36
N HIS A 194 -7.17 4.05 -3.19
CA HIS A 194 -8.56 4.25 -2.83
C HIS A 194 -9.38 3.00 -3.15
N GLU A 195 -9.29 2.00 -2.31
CA GLU A 195 -9.67 0.61 -2.55
C GLU A 195 -11.17 0.37 -2.79
N VAL A 196 -12.04 1.31 -2.42
CA VAL A 196 -13.49 1.18 -2.64
C VAL A 196 -13.98 1.80 -3.97
N VAL A 197 -13.09 2.37 -4.78
CA VAL A 197 -13.39 3.01 -6.08
C VAL A 197 -12.32 2.70 -7.14
N VAL A 198 -11.71 1.52 -7.06
CA VAL A 198 -10.64 1.10 -7.99
C VAL A 198 -11.15 1.01 -9.43
N ASP A 199 -12.41 0.62 -9.63
CA ASP A 199 -13.09 0.57 -10.93
C ASP A 199 -13.07 1.95 -11.63
N GLY A 200 -13.38 3.02 -10.90
CA GLY A 200 -13.31 4.39 -11.41
C GLY A 200 -11.89 4.83 -11.74
N ALA A 201 -10.90 4.43 -10.94
CA ALA A 201 -9.49 4.70 -11.20
C ALA A 201 -9.01 3.99 -12.48
N TYR A 202 -9.33 2.71 -12.67
CA TYR A 202 -8.98 1.96 -13.88
C TYR A 202 -9.66 2.53 -15.13
N LEU A 203 -10.95 2.86 -15.06
CA LEU A 203 -11.65 3.55 -16.15
C LEU A 203 -11.00 4.91 -16.45
N GLY A 204 -10.41 5.54 -15.44
CA GLY A 204 -9.67 6.78 -15.54
C GLY A 204 -8.31 6.66 -16.20
N GLY A 205 -7.75 5.45 -16.34
CA GLY A 205 -6.44 5.19 -16.90
C GLY A 205 -5.33 5.01 -15.87
N ALA A 206 -5.67 4.66 -14.61
CA ALA A 206 -4.69 4.28 -13.61
C ALA A 206 -3.94 3.00 -14.03
N ASP A 207 -2.64 2.95 -13.74
CA ASP A 207 -1.77 1.82 -14.08
C ASP A 207 -1.93 0.63 -13.13
N GLY A 208 -2.64 0.82 -12.03
CA GLY A 208 -2.85 -0.24 -11.05
C GLY A 208 -3.45 0.29 -9.74
N SER A 209 -3.47 -0.59 -8.75
CA SER A 209 -4.00 -0.30 -7.41
C SER A 209 -3.12 -0.86 -6.28
N VAL A 210 -3.19 -0.22 -5.13
CA VAL A 210 -2.47 -0.59 -3.90
C VAL A 210 -3.49 -0.76 -2.76
N PRO A 211 -4.41 -1.74 -2.87
CA PRO A 211 -5.55 -1.89 -1.97
C PRO A 211 -5.17 -2.65 -0.70
N GLY A 212 -5.48 -2.09 0.48
CA GLY A 212 -5.26 -2.75 1.77
C GLY A 212 -6.12 -4.00 1.94
N LEU A 213 -7.36 -3.97 1.45
CA LEU A 213 -8.29 -5.11 1.49
C LEU A 213 -7.77 -6.34 0.72
N ALA A 214 -6.81 -6.19 -0.19
CA ALA A 214 -6.17 -7.32 -0.87
C ALA A 214 -5.34 -8.22 0.06
N ASN A 215 -5.08 -7.82 1.31
CA ASN A 215 -4.59 -8.73 2.35
C ASN A 215 -5.65 -9.78 2.73
N VAL A 216 -6.92 -9.42 2.62
CA VAL A 216 -8.08 -10.27 2.94
C VAL A 216 -8.61 -10.98 1.68
N GLU A 217 -8.72 -10.26 0.56
CA GLU A 217 -9.28 -10.78 -0.71
C GLU A 217 -8.44 -10.31 -1.91
N PRO A 218 -7.24 -10.86 -2.12
CA PRO A 218 -6.39 -10.50 -3.27
C PRO A 218 -6.97 -10.95 -4.60
N GLU A 219 -7.65 -12.10 -4.63
CA GLU A 219 -8.21 -12.71 -5.85
C GLU A 219 -9.23 -11.80 -6.53
N GLY A 220 -10.04 -11.08 -5.77
CA GLY A 220 -11.04 -10.13 -6.31
C GLY A 220 -10.39 -8.98 -7.05
N TYR A 221 -9.37 -8.35 -6.45
CA TYR A 221 -8.63 -7.27 -7.11
C TYR A 221 -7.89 -7.75 -8.36
N VAL A 222 -7.32 -8.96 -8.32
CA VAL A 222 -6.65 -9.55 -9.50
C VAL A 222 -7.65 -9.82 -10.62
N ARG A 223 -8.85 -10.36 -10.33
CA ARG A 223 -9.91 -10.53 -11.34
C ARG A 223 -10.36 -9.19 -11.90
N GLN A 224 -10.56 -8.20 -11.03
CA GLN A 224 -10.93 -6.84 -11.41
C GLN A 224 -9.89 -6.21 -12.37
N TRP A 225 -8.60 -6.32 -12.05
CA TRP A 225 -7.52 -5.82 -12.89
C TRP A 225 -7.50 -6.51 -14.27
N LYS A 226 -7.57 -7.85 -14.31
CA LYS A 226 -7.63 -8.61 -15.56
C LYS A 226 -8.83 -8.23 -16.42
N ALA A 227 -10.00 -8.03 -15.80
CA ALA A 227 -11.20 -7.57 -16.50
C ALA A 227 -11.01 -6.15 -17.08
N ALA A 228 -10.39 -5.23 -16.33
CA ALA A 228 -10.08 -3.88 -16.82
C ALA A 228 -9.14 -3.92 -18.03
N GLN A 229 -8.08 -4.75 -17.99
CA GLN A 229 -7.17 -4.94 -19.12
C GLN A 229 -7.86 -5.53 -20.36
N ALA A 230 -8.90 -6.34 -20.18
CA ALA A 230 -9.72 -6.90 -21.24
C ALA A 230 -10.83 -5.94 -21.74
N GLY A 231 -11.04 -4.81 -21.09
CA GLY A 231 -12.15 -3.88 -21.36
C GLY A 231 -13.52 -4.40 -20.92
N ASP A 232 -13.57 -5.41 -20.04
CA ASP A 232 -14.81 -5.95 -19.47
C ASP A 232 -15.24 -5.14 -18.23
N TRP A 233 -15.79 -3.97 -18.50
CA TRP A 233 -16.22 -3.04 -17.45
C TRP A 233 -17.41 -3.54 -16.63
N ALA A 234 -18.20 -4.48 -17.15
CA ALA A 234 -19.27 -5.12 -16.38
C ALA A 234 -18.70 -5.98 -15.25
N THR A 235 -17.68 -6.79 -15.54
CA THR A 235 -16.95 -7.58 -14.54
C THR A 235 -16.18 -6.67 -13.58
N VAL A 236 -15.53 -5.61 -14.08
CA VAL A 236 -14.81 -4.63 -13.20
C VAL A 236 -15.75 -4.07 -12.14
N LYS A 237 -16.95 -3.63 -12.55
CA LYS A 237 -17.95 -3.10 -11.62
C LYS A 237 -18.45 -4.17 -10.63
N ALA A 238 -18.75 -5.37 -11.13
CA ALA A 238 -19.28 -6.45 -10.29
C ALA A 238 -18.26 -6.88 -9.21
N GLU A 239 -16.97 -6.96 -9.56
CA GLU A 239 -15.92 -7.24 -8.57
C GLU A 239 -15.76 -6.08 -7.57
N GLN A 240 -15.87 -4.82 -8.01
CA GLN A 240 -15.84 -3.67 -7.09
C GLN A 240 -17.00 -3.72 -6.11
N ASP A 241 -18.22 -3.95 -6.58
CA ASP A 241 -19.41 -4.06 -5.71
C ASP A 241 -19.20 -5.17 -4.65
N ARG A 242 -18.69 -6.35 -5.06
CA ARG A 242 -18.38 -7.45 -4.14
C ARG A 242 -17.28 -7.10 -3.14
N LEU A 243 -16.20 -6.47 -3.58
CA LEU A 243 -15.12 -6.03 -2.72
C LEU A 243 -15.60 -4.98 -1.70
N ASN A 244 -16.51 -4.11 -2.10
CA ASN A 244 -17.13 -3.13 -1.21
C ASN A 244 -17.95 -3.79 -0.10
N GLU A 245 -18.67 -4.88 -0.39
CA GLU A 245 -19.36 -5.66 0.67
C GLU A 245 -18.36 -6.23 1.69
N ILE A 246 -17.22 -6.75 1.23
CA ILE A 246 -16.17 -7.26 2.12
C ILE A 246 -15.52 -6.11 2.91
N SER A 247 -15.42 -4.92 2.33
CA SER A 247 -14.79 -3.76 2.94
C SER A 247 -15.50 -3.31 4.23
N HIS A 248 -16.77 -3.66 4.40
CA HIS A 248 -17.51 -3.36 5.64
C HIS A 248 -16.90 -3.96 6.91
N ILE A 249 -15.86 -4.80 6.81
CA ILE A 249 -15.11 -5.27 8.00
C ILE A 249 -14.60 -4.14 8.88
N TRP A 250 -14.32 -2.94 8.34
CA TRP A 250 -13.94 -1.78 9.17
C TRP A 250 -15.10 -0.90 9.60
N ASP A 251 -16.28 -1.05 8.98
CA ASP A 251 -17.47 -0.24 9.31
C ASP A 251 -18.34 -0.87 10.40
N VAL A 252 -18.35 -2.21 10.49
CA VAL A 252 -19.19 -2.95 11.44
C VAL A 252 -18.69 -2.91 12.88
N THR A 253 -17.49 -2.36 13.12
CA THR A 253 -16.88 -2.28 14.45
C THR A 253 -17.34 -1.04 15.21
N SER A 254 -17.49 -1.15 16.53
CA SER A 254 -17.91 -0.06 17.39
C SER A 254 -16.86 0.23 18.49
N GLY A 255 -16.73 1.51 18.85
CA GLY A 255 -15.77 1.94 19.88
C GLY A 255 -14.30 1.81 19.48
N VAL A 256 -14.00 1.50 18.22
CA VAL A 256 -12.66 1.41 17.65
C VAL A 256 -12.49 2.54 16.64
N GLN A 257 -11.39 3.27 16.72
CA GLN A 257 -11.15 4.43 15.87
C GLN A 257 -9.73 4.45 15.28
N GLY A 258 -9.56 5.21 14.20
CA GLY A 258 -8.27 5.45 13.58
C GLY A 258 -7.60 4.15 13.13
N TYR A 259 -6.33 4.01 13.45
CA TYR A 259 -5.50 2.90 12.99
C TYR A 259 -6.01 1.51 13.40
N ALA A 260 -6.55 1.40 14.62
CA ALA A 260 -7.16 0.17 15.12
C ALA A 260 -8.40 -0.26 14.31
N GLY A 261 -9.19 0.69 13.79
CA GLY A 261 -10.36 0.41 12.96
C GLY A 261 -10.00 -0.17 11.61
N GLY A 262 -9.01 0.41 10.92
CA GLY A 262 -8.58 -0.05 9.59
C GLY A 262 -7.71 -1.30 9.66
N VAL A 263 -6.43 -1.14 10.05
CA VAL A 263 -5.46 -2.26 10.07
C VAL A 263 -5.85 -3.35 11.08
N GLY A 264 -6.47 -2.97 12.20
CA GLY A 264 -6.98 -3.94 13.17
C GLY A 264 -8.10 -4.83 12.58
N ALA A 265 -8.94 -4.30 11.68
CA ALA A 265 -9.94 -5.10 10.97
C ALA A 265 -9.27 -6.11 10.02
N PHE A 266 -8.24 -5.69 9.27
CA PHE A 266 -7.47 -6.61 8.43
C PHE A 266 -6.82 -7.73 9.25
N LYS A 267 -6.08 -7.40 10.32
CA LYS A 267 -5.44 -8.41 11.18
C LYS A 267 -6.46 -9.37 11.80
N THR A 268 -7.62 -8.86 12.24
CA THR A 268 -8.70 -9.68 12.78
C THR A 268 -9.28 -10.60 11.71
N ALA A 269 -9.57 -10.09 10.51
CA ALA A 269 -10.06 -10.90 9.39
C ALA A 269 -9.06 -11.99 9.01
N MET A 270 -7.77 -11.64 8.85
CA MET A 270 -6.71 -12.59 8.51
C MET A 270 -6.50 -13.66 9.58
N ASN A 271 -6.66 -13.31 10.88
CA ASN A 271 -6.63 -14.28 11.96
C ASN A 271 -7.85 -15.22 11.91
N LEU A 272 -9.06 -14.71 11.69
CA LEU A 272 -10.26 -15.52 11.53
C LEU A 272 -10.17 -16.50 10.35
N MET A 273 -9.50 -16.09 9.27
CA MET A 273 -9.25 -16.92 8.07
C MET A 273 -8.08 -17.89 8.25
N GLY A 274 -7.39 -17.89 9.40
CA GLY A 274 -6.24 -18.77 9.66
C GLY A 274 -4.96 -18.38 8.91
N ILE A 275 -4.90 -17.16 8.36
CA ILE A 275 -3.72 -16.62 7.69
C ILE A 275 -2.70 -16.14 8.74
N PHE A 276 -3.16 -15.43 9.76
CA PHE A 276 -2.37 -15.00 10.91
C PHE A 276 -2.66 -15.86 12.14
N ASP A 277 -1.63 -16.20 12.89
CA ASP A 277 -1.79 -16.93 14.15
C ASP A 277 -2.32 -16.02 15.27
N SER A 278 -2.08 -14.70 15.18
CA SER A 278 -2.55 -13.71 16.15
C SER A 278 -2.99 -12.42 15.46
N PRO A 279 -4.05 -11.73 15.96
CA PRO A 279 -4.45 -10.40 15.51
C PRO A 279 -3.69 -9.28 16.27
N THR A 280 -2.55 -9.58 16.87
CA THR A 280 -1.77 -8.65 17.70
C THR A 280 -1.49 -7.34 16.96
N MET A 281 -1.73 -6.22 17.66
CA MET A 281 -1.49 -4.86 17.16
C MET A 281 -0.25 -4.26 17.82
N PRO A 282 0.44 -3.31 17.16
CA PRO A 282 1.57 -2.61 17.78
C PRO A 282 1.10 -1.77 18.96
N ARG A 283 1.93 -1.69 20.01
CA ARG A 283 1.63 -0.87 21.18
C ARG A 283 1.54 0.63 20.83
N PRO A 284 0.60 1.39 21.43
CA PRO A 284 -0.36 1.01 22.48
C PRO A 284 -1.73 0.53 21.91
N VAL A 285 -1.82 0.26 20.61
CA VAL A 285 -3.05 -0.16 19.96
C VAL A 285 -3.47 -1.54 20.46
N LYS A 286 -4.77 -1.73 20.71
CA LYS A 286 -5.31 -3.03 21.15
C LYS A 286 -5.92 -3.77 19.96
N ALA A 287 -5.71 -5.08 19.93
CA ALA A 287 -6.43 -5.95 19.01
C ALA A 287 -7.94 -5.88 19.28
N MET A 288 -8.75 -6.12 18.25
CA MET A 288 -10.19 -6.21 18.40
C MET A 288 -10.58 -7.42 19.26
N ALA A 289 -11.71 -7.31 19.95
CA ALA A 289 -12.22 -8.36 20.84
C ALA A 289 -13.74 -8.37 20.89
N GLY A 290 -14.32 -9.45 21.40
CA GLY A 290 -15.76 -9.57 21.68
C GLY A 290 -16.62 -9.36 20.43
N GLU A 291 -17.63 -8.50 20.55
CA GLU A 291 -18.63 -8.26 19.51
C GLU A 291 -18.02 -7.76 18.19
N ASN A 292 -16.92 -7.00 18.22
CA ASN A 292 -16.25 -6.54 17.02
C ASN A 292 -15.64 -7.69 16.18
N VAL A 293 -15.10 -8.71 16.84
CA VAL A 293 -14.60 -9.91 16.16
C VAL A 293 -15.74 -10.67 15.50
N GLU A 294 -16.88 -10.81 16.20
CA GLU A 294 -18.05 -11.50 15.66
C GLU A 294 -18.71 -10.72 14.52
N ALA A 295 -18.73 -9.38 14.59
CA ALA A 295 -19.21 -8.55 13.49
C ALA A 295 -18.37 -8.74 12.22
N ILE A 296 -17.04 -8.74 12.34
CA ILE A 296 -16.13 -9.03 11.22
C ILE A 296 -16.33 -10.46 10.70
N ARG A 297 -16.44 -11.46 11.61
CA ARG A 297 -16.70 -12.85 11.24
C ARG A 297 -17.97 -12.97 10.37
N LYS A 298 -19.03 -12.25 10.76
CA LYS A 298 -20.27 -12.26 9.99
C LYS A 298 -20.06 -11.71 8.57
N VAL A 299 -19.36 -10.59 8.40
CA VAL A 299 -19.07 -10.04 7.06
C VAL A 299 -18.31 -11.07 6.22
N LEU A 300 -17.29 -11.74 6.79
CA LEU A 300 -16.53 -12.76 6.08
C LEU A 300 -17.40 -13.96 5.67
N GLN A 301 -18.29 -14.43 6.56
CA GLN A 301 -19.23 -15.53 6.28
C GLN A 301 -20.25 -15.15 5.20
N ASP A 302 -20.84 -13.96 5.29
CA ASP A 302 -21.82 -13.47 4.32
C ASP A 302 -21.22 -13.34 2.92
N ASN A 303 -19.89 -13.19 2.82
CA ASN A 303 -19.14 -13.07 1.57
C ASN A 303 -18.38 -14.36 1.17
N GLY A 304 -18.57 -15.47 1.89
CA GLY A 304 -18.01 -16.77 1.55
C GLY A 304 -16.49 -16.88 1.75
N LEU A 305 -15.93 -16.11 2.69
CA LEU A 305 -14.51 -16.13 3.06
C LEU A 305 -14.24 -16.97 4.32
N LEU A 306 -15.29 -17.44 5.00
CA LEU A 306 -15.26 -18.40 6.13
C LEU A 306 -16.28 -19.50 5.93
#